data_1332cea440734aa2a4985ef3a4aeff25
#
_entry.id   1332cea440734aa2a4985ef3a4aeff25
#
_cell.length_a   1.000
_cell.length_b   1.000
_cell.length_c   1.000
_cell.angle_alpha   90.00
_cell.angle_beta   90.00
_cell.angle_gamma   90.00
#
_symmetry.space_group_name_H-M   'P 1'
#
loop_
_entity.id
_entity.type
_entity.pdbx_description
1 polymer ?
#
loop_
_entity_poly.entity_id
_entity_poly.type
_entity_poly.pdbx_seq_one_letter_code
_entity_poly.pdbx_strand_id
1 'polypeptide(L)'
;MGRILEGDVKLDKIIEFKCVPERLVYNSTDFKIYGVSVNSFEYPDVQIGKYGTATIKGNISELNLGVDYIVKAKEVSDSHGVGYDVINIKREKPTTLAATRIFLYEILTPNQADVLLEAYPDIVDRIMNNRLDDIDLSKTKGIKDYTFNVIKNKVIENFKLAEIVEEFRGLFNLSTVKKLYDKYTSVDKIKEVIREEPYQCLCRLGGIGFKTADSLLLTLDKDGKECQKNGKKPVLFFGFDLVTSYQRAKACVDYLLDENENNGNTYMLLVI
;
A
#
# COMPACT_ATOMS: atom_id res chain seq x y z
N MET A 1 43.69 0.82 26.27
CA MET A 1 43.54 1.38 24.92
C MET A 1 42.54 0.46 24.17
N GLY A 2 41.24 0.73 24.39
CA GLY A 2 40.15 -0.07 23.87
C GLY A 2 39.71 0.45 22.51
N ARG A 3 39.79 -0.39 21.47
CA ARG A 3 39.19 -0.13 20.16
C ARG A 3 37.68 -0.20 20.31
N ILE A 4 37.02 0.92 20.15
CA ILE A 4 35.58 0.98 19.88
C ILE A 4 35.42 0.47 18.46
N LEU A 5 34.78 -0.70 18.29
CA LEU A 5 34.32 -1.19 17.02
C LEU A 5 33.14 -0.31 16.60
N GLU A 6 33.38 0.60 15.67
CA GLU A 6 32.32 1.26 14.92
C GLU A 6 31.56 0.15 14.15
N GLY A 7 30.39 -0.19 14.67
CA GLY A 7 29.44 -1.00 13.93
C GLY A 7 28.92 -0.15 12.79
N ASP A 8 29.33 -0.48 11.55
CA ASP A 8 28.74 0.06 10.34
C ASP A 8 27.22 -0.17 10.38
N VAL A 9 26.48 0.89 10.69
CA VAL A 9 25.04 0.93 10.46
C VAL A 9 24.86 0.90 8.96
N LYS A 10 24.67 -0.28 8.40
CA LYS A 10 24.29 -0.46 6.99
C LYS A 10 23.00 0.31 6.80
N LEU A 11 23.07 1.51 6.27
CA LEU A 11 21.91 2.26 5.83
C LEU A 11 21.16 1.38 4.81
N ASP A 12 19.90 1.11 5.11
CA ASP A 12 19.03 0.34 4.23
C ASP A 12 18.97 1.01 2.86
N LYS A 13 19.50 0.35 1.84
CA LYS A 13 19.48 0.87 0.46
C LYS A 13 18.07 0.72 -0.09
N ILE A 14 17.36 1.85 -0.19
CA ILE A 14 16.06 1.93 -0.86
C ILE A 14 16.29 2.35 -2.29
N ILE A 15 15.74 1.60 -3.24
CA ILE A 15 15.83 1.86 -4.67
C ILE A 15 14.44 1.89 -5.30
N GLU A 16 14.32 2.65 -6.39
CA GLU A 16 13.13 2.68 -7.23
C GLU A 16 13.52 2.30 -8.65
N PHE A 17 12.77 1.38 -9.26
CA PHE A 17 13.04 0.90 -10.61
C PHE A 17 11.76 0.45 -11.30
N LYS A 18 11.75 0.49 -12.64
CA LYS A 18 10.72 -0.10 -13.47
C LYS A 18 11.00 -1.57 -13.70
N CYS A 19 9.96 -2.38 -13.68
CA CYS A 19 10.07 -3.81 -13.92
C CYS A 19 8.81 -4.40 -14.55
N VAL A 20 8.98 -5.54 -15.18
CA VAL A 20 7.90 -6.35 -15.74
C VAL A 20 7.89 -7.71 -15.06
N PRO A 21 6.82 -8.09 -14.31
CA PRO A 21 6.70 -9.42 -13.75
C PRO A 21 6.65 -10.49 -14.84
N GLU A 22 7.55 -11.46 -14.76
CA GLU A 22 7.62 -12.58 -15.72
C GLU A 22 7.03 -13.86 -15.13
N ARG A 23 7.20 -14.06 -13.81
CA ARG A 23 6.71 -15.27 -13.14
C ARG A 23 6.42 -15.02 -11.67
N LEU A 24 5.40 -15.70 -11.18
CA LEU A 24 5.11 -15.84 -9.76
C LEU A 24 5.93 -17.03 -9.22
N VAL A 25 6.84 -16.75 -8.28
CA VAL A 25 7.74 -17.76 -7.69
C VAL A 25 7.13 -18.37 -6.44
N TYR A 26 6.45 -17.55 -5.63
CA TYR A 26 5.77 -17.98 -4.40
C TYR A 26 4.51 -17.15 -4.19
N ASN A 27 3.44 -17.80 -3.70
CA ASN A 27 2.16 -17.17 -3.44
C ASN A 27 1.57 -17.67 -2.12
N SER A 28 1.34 -16.74 -1.21
CA SER A 28 0.49 -16.95 -0.03
C SER A 28 -0.46 -15.77 0.13
N THR A 29 -1.35 -15.83 1.11
CA THR A 29 -2.36 -14.78 1.35
C THR A 29 -1.72 -13.40 1.56
N ASP A 30 -0.62 -13.33 2.30
CA ASP A 30 -0.02 -12.07 2.73
C ASP A 30 1.42 -11.87 2.22
N PHE A 31 1.96 -12.82 1.43
CA PHE A 31 3.33 -12.73 0.95
C PHE A 31 3.50 -13.37 -0.43
N LYS A 32 4.07 -12.63 -1.36
CA LYS A 32 4.36 -13.10 -2.71
C LYS A 32 5.80 -12.82 -3.10
N ILE A 33 6.32 -13.66 -4.01
CA ILE A 33 7.64 -13.50 -4.62
C ILE A 33 7.47 -13.56 -6.13
N TYR A 34 7.95 -12.53 -6.82
CA TYR A 34 7.98 -12.48 -8.28
C TYR A 34 9.41 -12.42 -8.82
N GLY A 35 9.65 -13.10 -9.93
CA GLY A 35 10.78 -12.84 -10.80
C GLY A 35 10.37 -11.77 -11.82
N VAL A 36 11.13 -10.68 -11.88
CA VAL A 36 10.82 -9.54 -12.73
C VAL A 36 11.98 -9.22 -13.66
N SER A 37 11.69 -8.89 -14.91
CA SER A 37 12.68 -8.31 -15.81
C SER A 37 12.86 -6.82 -15.51
N VAL A 38 14.10 -6.34 -15.62
CA VAL A 38 14.50 -4.96 -15.37
C VAL A 38 15.45 -4.54 -16.48
N ASN A 39 15.30 -3.32 -16.97
CA ASN A 39 16.26 -2.75 -17.92
C ASN A 39 17.57 -2.38 -17.18
N SER A 40 18.57 -3.24 -17.26
CA SER A 40 19.86 -3.06 -16.58
C SER A 40 20.66 -1.85 -17.06
N PHE A 41 20.40 -1.31 -18.26
CA PHE A 41 21.00 -0.06 -18.72
C PHE A 41 20.42 1.16 -18.02
N GLU A 42 19.13 1.13 -17.72
CA GLU A 42 18.42 2.20 -17.03
C GLU A 42 18.60 2.10 -15.51
N TYR A 43 18.67 0.86 -15.00
CA TYR A 43 18.79 0.56 -13.56
C TYR A 43 20.01 -0.35 -13.27
N PRO A 44 21.24 0.16 -13.44
CA PRO A 44 22.47 -0.65 -13.28
C PRO A 44 22.70 -1.16 -11.85
N ASP A 45 22.09 -0.50 -10.87
CA ASP A 45 22.18 -0.88 -9.45
C ASP A 45 21.29 -2.06 -9.08
N VAL A 46 20.34 -2.46 -9.96
CA VAL A 46 19.48 -3.61 -9.71
C VAL A 46 20.18 -4.89 -10.07
N GLN A 47 20.36 -5.75 -9.08
CA GLN A 47 21.03 -7.04 -9.29
C GLN A 47 20.09 -8.04 -9.95
N ILE A 48 20.55 -8.58 -11.06
CA ILE A 48 19.87 -9.63 -11.82
C ILE A 48 20.40 -10.99 -11.36
N GLY A 49 19.49 -11.87 -10.95
CA GLY A 49 19.82 -13.22 -10.50
C GLY A 49 20.18 -14.17 -11.66
N LYS A 50 20.51 -15.41 -11.30
CA LYS A 50 20.92 -16.47 -12.25
C LYS A 50 19.88 -16.81 -13.34
N TYR A 51 18.64 -16.41 -13.16
CA TYR A 51 17.56 -16.66 -14.13
C TYR A 51 17.28 -15.46 -15.05
N GLY A 52 18.16 -14.46 -15.06
CA GLY A 52 17.97 -13.25 -15.86
C GLY A 52 16.93 -12.28 -15.32
N THR A 53 16.43 -12.50 -14.10
CA THR A 53 15.41 -11.66 -13.45
C THR A 53 15.89 -11.18 -12.10
N ALA A 54 15.43 -9.99 -11.68
CA ALA A 54 15.50 -9.55 -10.30
C ALA A 54 14.38 -10.22 -9.48
N THR A 55 14.54 -10.30 -8.16
CA THR A 55 13.53 -10.90 -7.27
C THR A 55 12.91 -9.82 -6.42
N ILE A 56 11.61 -9.58 -6.57
CA ILE A 56 10.82 -8.72 -5.68
C ILE A 56 9.96 -9.59 -4.77
N LYS A 57 9.82 -9.19 -3.51
CA LYS A 57 9.07 -9.95 -2.51
C LYS A 57 8.38 -9.04 -1.49
N GLY A 58 7.31 -9.53 -0.88
CA GLY A 58 6.59 -8.80 0.17
C GLY A 58 5.09 -9.04 0.16
N ASN A 59 4.38 -8.23 0.93
CA ASN A 59 2.91 -8.18 0.89
C ASN A 59 2.47 -7.36 -0.33
N ILE A 60 2.40 -8.05 -1.46
CA ILE A 60 2.11 -7.47 -2.78
C ILE A 60 0.76 -8.03 -3.24
N SER A 61 -0.09 -7.17 -3.83
CA SER A 61 -1.27 -7.64 -4.57
C SER A 61 -0.85 -8.51 -5.75
N GLU A 62 -1.77 -9.27 -6.31
CA GLU A 62 -1.49 -10.04 -7.51
C GLU A 62 -1.11 -9.11 -8.66
N LEU A 63 0.06 -9.38 -9.29
CA LEU A 63 0.57 -8.61 -10.41
C LEU A 63 0.24 -9.31 -11.72
N ASN A 64 -0.14 -8.53 -12.72
CA ASN A 64 -0.32 -9.02 -14.07
C ASN A 64 1.05 -9.24 -14.73
N LEU A 65 1.30 -10.46 -15.23
CA LEU A 65 2.54 -10.76 -15.95
C LEU A 65 2.61 -9.97 -17.26
N GLY A 66 3.80 -9.52 -17.63
CA GLY A 66 4.01 -8.77 -18.87
C GLY A 66 3.58 -7.30 -18.82
N VAL A 67 3.23 -6.78 -17.65
CA VAL A 67 2.79 -5.38 -17.45
C VAL A 67 3.87 -4.59 -16.72
N ASP A 68 4.05 -3.33 -17.12
CA ASP A 68 5.02 -2.43 -16.50
C ASP A 68 4.57 -1.94 -15.12
N TYR A 69 5.46 -2.08 -14.14
CA TYR A 69 5.29 -1.58 -12.79
C TYR A 69 6.49 -0.73 -12.36
N ILE A 70 6.24 0.25 -11.52
CA ILE A 70 7.26 1.00 -10.79
C ILE A 70 7.31 0.42 -9.37
N VAL A 71 8.48 -0.06 -8.96
CA VAL A 71 8.73 -0.68 -7.66
C VAL A 71 9.64 0.21 -6.86
N LYS A 72 9.24 0.53 -5.63
CA LYS A 72 10.10 1.10 -4.60
C LYS A 72 10.34 0.03 -3.55
N ALA A 73 11.60 -0.36 -3.34
CA ALA A 73 11.93 -1.48 -2.50
C ALA A 73 13.24 -1.26 -1.73
N LYS A 74 13.38 -2.00 -0.64
CA LYS A 74 14.61 -2.12 0.13
C LYS A 74 15.42 -3.30 -0.40
N GLU A 75 16.70 -3.08 -0.73
CA GLU A 75 17.60 -4.15 -1.07
C GLU A 75 17.89 -5.02 0.16
N VAL A 76 17.72 -6.33 0.01
CA VAL A 76 17.97 -7.33 1.05
C VAL A 76 18.79 -8.46 0.48
N SER A 77 19.67 -9.04 1.30
CA SER A 77 20.50 -10.17 0.92
C SER A 77 20.26 -11.33 1.89
N ASP A 78 19.95 -12.50 1.34
CA ASP A 78 19.73 -13.72 2.12
C ASP A 78 20.50 -14.91 1.49
N SER A 79 20.25 -16.12 1.98
CA SER A 79 20.89 -17.35 1.47
C SER A 79 20.58 -17.65 0.00
N HIS A 80 19.58 -17.02 -0.59
CA HIS A 80 19.15 -17.18 -1.99
C HIS A 80 19.73 -16.10 -2.91
N GLY A 81 20.44 -15.11 -2.34
CA GLY A 81 21.03 -13.99 -3.05
C GLY A 81 20.41 -12.64 -2.72
N VAL A 82 20.57 -11.68 -3.62
CA VAL A 82 19.98 -10.35 -3.47
C VAL A 82 18.55 -10.36 -3.97
N GLY A 83 17.66 -9.77 -3.17
CA GLY A 83 16.25 -9.54 -3.48
C GLY A 83 15.82 -8.15 -3.02
N TYR A 84 14.58 -7.81 -3.31
CA TYR A 84 14.02 -6.49 -3.09
C TYR A 84 12.71 -6.61 -2.33
N ASP A 85 12.73 -6.22 -1.03
CA ASP A 85 11.54 -6.16 -0.20
C ASP A 85 10.72 -4.94 -0.60
N VAL A 86 9.54 -5.19 -1.18
CA VAL A 86 8.69 -4.15 -1.75
C VAL A 86 8.08 -3.28 -0.65
N ILE A 87 8.38 -2.00 -0.71
CA ILE A 87 7.76 -0.95 0.11
C ILE A 87 6.49 -0.47 -0.59
N ASN A 88 6.58 -0.23 -1.91
CA ASN A 88 5.46 0.18 -2.74
C ASN A 88 5.64 -0.38 -4.15
N ILE A 89 4.53 -0.73 -4.79
CA ILE A 89 4.49 -1.13 -6.19
C ILE A 89 3.25 -0.50 -6.83
N LYS A 90 3.45 0.16 -7.96
CA LYS A 90 2.37 0.81 -8.68
C LYS A 90 2.48 0.50 -10.17
N ARG A 91 1.36 0.27 -10.80
CA ARG A 91 1.28 0.22 -12.25
C ARG A 91 1.52 1.63 -12.80
N GLU A 92 2.27 1.75 -13.88
CA GLU A 92 2.42 3.03 -14.55
C GLU A 92 1.06 3.50 -15.08
N LYS A 93 0.66 4.73 -14.73
CA LYS A 93 -0.63 5.30 -15.15
C LYS A 93 -0.62 5.49 -16.67
N PRO A 94 -1.63 4.99 -17.38
CA PRO A 94 -1.68 5.18 -18.83
C PRO A 94 -1.84 6.67 -19.16
N THR A 95 -0.89 7.20 -19.93
CA THR A 95 -0.88 8.61 -20.35
C THR A 95 -1.45 8.83 -21.75
N THR A 96 -1.63 7.75 -22.50
CA THR A 96 -2.18 7.80 -23.86
C THR A 96 -3.50 7.06 -23.97
N LEU A 97 -4.33 7.43 -24.94
CA LEU A 97 -5.59 6.73 -25.22
C LEU A 97 -5.35 5.25 -25.56
N ALA A 98 -4.25 4.96 -26.29
CA ALA A 98 -3.89 3.58 -26.62
C ALA A 98 -3.55 2.75 -25.38
N ALA A 99 -2.73 3.29 -24.45
CA ALA A 99 -2.39 2.64 -23.18
C ALA A 99 -3.63 2.48 -22.29
N THR A 100 -4.52 3.47 -22.25
CA THR A 100 -5.80 3.38 -21.52
C THR A 100 -6.69 2.28 -22.09
N ARG A 101 -6.75 2.15 -23.43
CA ARG A 101 -7.50 1.07 -24.11
C ARG A 101 -6.95 -0.30 -23.76
N ILE A 102 -5.62 -0.50 -23.79
CA ILE A 102 -4.98 -1.76 -23.38
C ILE A 102 -5.35 -2.12 -21.95
N PHE A 103 -5.24 -1.16 -21.03
CA PHE A 103 -5.63 -1.38 -19.62
C PHE A 103 -7.11 -1.79 -19.49
N LEU A 104 -8.01 -1.10 -20.19
CA LEU A 104 -9.43 -1.43 -20.12
C LEU A 104 -9.76 -2.80 -20.75
N TYR A 105 -9.03 -3.25 -21.76
CA TYR A 105 -9.18 -4.57 -22.34
C TYR A 105 -8.82 -5.72 -21.38
N GLU A 106 -8.06 -5.47 -20.34
CA GLU A 106 -7.76 -6.46 -19.30
C GLU A 106 -8.94 -6.71 -18.36
N ILE A 107 -9.84 -5.74 -18.23
CA ILE A 107 -10.95 -5.78 -17.25
C ILE A 107 -12.33 -5.78 -17.90
N LEU A 108 -12.40 -5.50 -19.18
CA LEU A 108 -13.63 -5.42 -19.98
C LEU A 108 -13.48 -6.19 -21.29
N THR A 109 -14.60 -6.48 -21.92
CA THR A 109 -14.58 -6.89 -23.32
C THR A 109 -14.12 -5.72 -24.20
N PRO A 110 -13.45 -5.97 -25.34
CA PRO A 110 -13.02 -4.89 -26.25
C PRO A 110 -14.14 -3.91 -26.63
N ASN A 111 -15.32 -4.44 -26.95
CA ASN A 111 -16.48 -3.61 -27.29
C ASN A 111 -16.92 -2.68 -26.14
N GLN A 112 -16.92 -3.17 -24.90
CA GLN A 112 -17.25 -2.34 -23.74
C GLN A 112 -16.20 -1.27 -23.48
N ALA A 113 -14.92 -1.61 -23.61
CA ALA A 113 -13.84 -0.66 -23.45
C ALA A 113 -13.87 0.43 -24.51
N ASP A 114 -14.13 0.08 -25.78
CA ASP A 114 -14.23 1.05 -26.89
C ASP A 114 -15.42 2.00 -26.67
N VAL A 115 -16.58 1.49 -26.33
CA VAL A 115 -17.79 2.31 -26.03
C VAL A 115 -17.52 3.25 -24.85
N LEU A 116 -16.80 2.79 -23.81
CA LEU A 116 -16.47 3.62 -22.67
C LEU A 116 -15.49 4.74 -23.04
N LEU A 117 -14.47 4.41 -23.83
CA LEU A 117 -13.45 5.38 -24.26
C LEU A 117 -13.99 6.38 -25.28
N GLU A 118 -14.96 6.00 -26.12
CA GLU A 118 -15.63 6.92 -27.01
C GLU A 118 -16.44 7.97 -26.25
N ALA A 119 -17.14 7.55 -25.18
CA ALA A 119 -17.92 8.44 -24.34
C ALA A 119 -17.03 9.26 -23.36
N TYR A 120 -15.99 8.64 -22.82
CA TYR A 120 -15.12 9.20 -21.77
C TYR A 120 -13.65 8.82 -21.99
N PRO A 121 -12.93 9.52 -22.89
CA PRO A 121 -11.51 9.25 -23.16
C PRO A 121 -10.61 9.37 -21.90
N ASP A 122 -11.05 10.18 -20.93
CA ASP A 122 -10.38 10.48 -19.66
C ASP A 122 -10.95 9.69 -18.47
N ILE A 123 -11.61 8.55 -18.73
CA ILE A 123 -12.33 7.78 -17.68
C ILE A 123 -11.44 7.40 -16.48
N VAL A 124 -10.19 7.02 -16.74
CA VAL A 124 -9.24 6.68 -15.67
C VAL A 124 -8.98 7.90 -14.79
N ASP A 125 -8.76 9.07 -15.37
CA ASP A 125 -8.57 10.32 -14.64
C ASP A 125 -9.81 10.74 -13.86
N ARG A 126 -11.00 10.58 -14.43
CA ARG A 126 -12.26 10.85 -13.72
C ARG A 126 -12.41 10.01 -12.47
N ILE A 127 -12.13 8.70 -12.59
CA ILE A 127 -12.19 7.78 -11.46
C ILE A 127 -11.13 8.13 -10.40
N MET A 128 -9.90 8.37 -10.83
CA MET A 128 -8.79 8.72 -9.92
C MET A 128 -9.02 10.00 -9.12
N ASN A 129 -9.68 10.97 -9.73
CA ASN A 129 -9.99 12.26 -9.11
C ASN A 129 -11.40 12.33 -8.52
N ASN A 130 -12.08 11.18 -8.40
CA ASN A 130 -13.44 11.05 -7.85
C ASN A 130 -14.48 11.94 -8.53
N ARG A 131 -14.31 12.22 -9.85
CA ARG A 131 -15.27 12.98 -10.68
C ARG A 131 -16.32 12.04 -11.26
N LEU A 132 -17.07 11.33 -10.39
CA LEU A 132 -18.03 10.30 -10.78
C LEU A 132 -19.39 10.88 -11.18
N ASP A 133 -19.76 12.02 -10.62
CA ASP A 133 -21.03 12.72 -10.91
C ASP A 133 -21.10 13.20 -12.36
N ASP A 134 -19.93 13.36 -13.00
CA ASP A 134 -19.81 13.76 -14.41
C ASP A 134 -20.01 12.59 -15.40
N ILE A 135 -20.27 11.36 -14.89
CA ILE A 135 -20.37 10.15 -15.70
C ILE A 135 -21.83 9.73 -15.85
N ASP A 136 -22.35 9.90 -17.05
CA ASP A 136 -23.68 9.47 -17.45
C ASP A 136 -23.60 8.13 -18.19
N LEU A 137 -23.90 7.03 -17.49
CA LEU A 137 -23.84 5.68 -18.04
C LEU A 137 -24.84 5.39 -19.16
N SER A 138 -25.84 6.28 -19.34
CA SER A 138 -26.76 6.15 -20.48
C SER A 138 -26.06 6.29 -21.83
N LYS A 139 -24.90 6.98 -21.85
CA LYS A 139 -24.05 7.16 -23.03
C LYS A 139 -23.18 5.94 -23.35
N THR A 140 -23.10 4.95 -22.45
CA THR A 140 -22.22 3.79 -22.55
C THR A 140 -23.02 2.52 -22.73
N LYS A 141 -23.34 2.16 -23.98
CA LYS A 141 -24.13 0.98 -24.29
C LYS A 141 -23.47 -0.31 -23.76
N GLY A 142 -24.20 -1.06 -22.93
CA GLY A 142 -23.73 -2.33 -22.35
C GLY A 142 -22.89 -2.20 -21.07
N ILE A 143 -22.64 -0.97 -20.58
CA ILE A 143 -22.02 -0.73 -19.29
C ILE A 143 -23.08 -0.18 -18.35
N LYS A 144 -23.42 -0.99 -17.35
CA LYS A 144 -24.36 -0.65 -16.28
C LYS A 144 -23.58 -0.45 -14.98
N ASP A 145 -24.26 -0.01 -13.93
CA ASP A 145 -23.69 0.27 -12.61
C ASP A 145 -22.78 -0.84 -12.10
N TYR A 146 -23.16 -2.10 -12.24
CA TYR A 146 -22.31 -3.22 -11.82
C TYR A 146 -20.97 -3.24 -12.57
N THR A 147 -21.01 -3.18 -13.90
CA THR A 147 -19.80 -3.19 -14.73
C THR A 147 -18.95 -1.97 -14.46
N PHE A 148 -19.59 -0.80 -14.31
CA PHE A 148 -18.88 0.43 -13.97
C PHE A 148 -18.19 0.34 -12.61
N ASN A 149 -18.83 -0.24 -11.60
CA ASN A 149 -18.21 -0.46 -10.30
C ASN A 149 -17.00 -1.41 -10.36
N VAL A 150 -17.04 -2.43 -11.21
CA VAL A 150 -15.86 -3.28 -11.45
C VAL A 150 -14.71 -2.47 -12.03
N ILE A 151 -14.98 -1.64 -13.03
CA ILE A 151 -13.96 -0.75 -13.64
C ILE A 151 -13.38 0.19 -12.59
N LYS A 152 -14.24 0.89 -11.86
CA LYS A 152 -13.86 1.82 -10.80
C LYS A 152 -12.93 1.15 -9.77
N ASN A 153 -13.31 -0.03 -9.28
CA ASN A 153 -12.52 -0.75 -8.30
C ASN A 153 -11.15 -1.13 -8.87
N LYS A 154 -11.09 -1.61 -10.10
CA LYS A 154 -9.82 -1.97 -10.76
C LYS A 154 -8.91 -0.76 -10.98
N VAL A 155 -9.45 0.38 -11.40
CA VAL A 155 -8.69 1.63 -11.52
C VAL A 155 -8.13 2.04 -10.16
N ILE A 156 -8.96 2.03 -9.12
CA ILE A 156 -8.54 2.37 -7.76
C ILE A 156 -7.45 1.43 -7.27
N GLU A 157 -7.63 0.11 -7.43
CA GLU A 157 -6.67 -0.91 -7.02
C GLU A 157 -5.32 -0.75 -7.73
N ASN A 158 -5.33 -0.48 -9.03
CA ASN A 158 -4.09 -0.40 -9.81
C ASN A 158 -3.33 0.93 -9.64
N PHE A 159 -4.02 2.02 -9.35
CA PHE A 159 -3.39 3.34 -9.37
C PHE A 159 -3.52 4.08 -8.04
N LYS A 160 -4.72 4.20 -7.48
CA LYS A 160 -4.97 5.07 -6.31
C LYS A 160 -4.41 4.53 -5.01
N LEU A 161 -4.54 3.24 -4.76
CA LEU A 161 -4.05 2.66 -3.49
C LEU A 161 -2.54 2.78 -3.37
N ALA A 162 -1.80 2.62 -4.48
CA ALA A 162 -0.37 2.78 -4.49
C ALA A 162 0.06 4.23 -4.16
N GLU A 163 -0.66 5.24 -4.66
CA GLU A 163 -0.44 6.63 -4.27
C GLU A 163 -0.64 6.85 -2.76
N ILE A 164 -1.66 6.21 -2.18
CA ILE A 164 -1.93 6.31 -0.74
C ILE A 164 -0.83 5.64 0.09
N VAL A 165 -0.34 4.46 -0.34
CA VAL A 165 0.81 3.80 0.30
C VAL A 165 2.02 4.74 0.32
N GLU A 166 2.28 5.43 -0.79
CA GLU A 166 3.38 6.38 -0.90
C GLU A 166 3.18 7.61 0.00
N GLU A 167 1.95 8.13 0.07
CA GLU A 167 1.60 9.24 0.96
C GLU A 167 1.86 8.92 2.44
N PHE A 168 1.63 7.68 2.85
CA PHE A 168 2.00 7.18 4.19
C PHE A 168 3.44 6.62 4.26
N ARG A 169 4.29 6.93 3.27
CA ARG A 169 5.71 6.53 3.21
C ARG A 169 5.95 5.03 3.39
N GLY A 170 5.02 4.20 2.92
CA GLY A 170 5.10 2.75 3.04
C GLY A 170 4.86 2.19 4.44
N LEU A 171 4.43 2.99 5.41
CA LEU A 171 4.12 2.53 6.76
C LEU A 171 2.91 1.59 6.79
N PHE A 172 1.93 1.83 5.92
CA PHE A 172 0.82 0.92 5.71
C PHE A 172 1.04 0.09 4.44
N ASN A 173 0.88 -1.21 4.56
CA ASN A 173 0.88 -2.07 3.39
C ASN A 173 -0.41 -1.88 2.56
N LEU A 174 -0.39 -2.36 1.32
CA LEU A 174 -1.48 -2.18 0.36
C LEU A 174 -2.82 -2.73 0.89
N SER A 175 -2.81 -3.88 1.60
CA SER A 175 -4.01 -4.47 2.19
C SER A 175 -4.65 -3.56 3.24
N THR A 176 -3.84 -2.96 4.11
CA THR A 176 -4.31 -1.99 5.11
C THR A 176 -4.86 -0.73 4.45
N VAL A 177 -4.14 -0.20 3.46
CA VAL A 177 -4.57 0.99 2.70
C VAL A 177 -5.90 0.72 1.98
N LYS A 178 -6.07 -0.46 1.38
CA LYS A 178 -7.34 -0.84 0.74
C LYS A 178 -8.49 -0.80 1.73
N LYS A 179 -8.36 -1.43 2.90
CA LYS A 179 -9.40 -1.42 3.95
C LYS A 179 -9.74 -0.02 4.43
N LEU A 180 -8.72 0.84 4.59
CA LEU A 180 -8.92 2.25 4.96
C LEU A 180 -9.66 3.01 3.86
N TYR A 181 -9.26 2.80 2.60
CA TYR A 181 -9.88 3.49 1.47
C TYR A 181 -11.31 3.02 1.21
N ASP A 182 -11.60 1.72 1.32
CA ASP A 182 -12.96 1.18 1.19
C ASP A 182 -13.91 1.80 2.23
N LYS A 183 -13.38 2.13 3.43
CA LYS A 183 -14.17 2.70 4.52
C LYS A 183 -14.30 4.22 4.45
N TYR A 184 -13.24 4.94 4.08
CA TYR A 184 -13.17 6.39 4.20
C TYR A 184 -13.05 7.15 2.88
N THR A 185 -12.81 6.46 1.77
CA THR A 185 -12.84 6.93 0.37
C THR A 185 -11.88 8.06 -0.01
N SER A 186 -11.21 8.73 0.93
CA SER A 186 -10.22 9.76 0.63
C SER A 186 -9.04 9.75 1.61
N VAL A 187 -7.86 10.18 1.12
CA VAL A 187 -6.63 10.30 1.93
C VAL A 187 -6.81 11.27 3.09
N ASP A 188 -7.43 12.41 2.84
CA ASP A 188 -7.62 13.44 3.87
C ASP A 188 -8.53 12.93 4.99
N LYS A 189 -9.60 12.21 4.63
CA LYS A 189 -10.48 11.58 5.63
C LYS A 189 -9.78 10.48 6.41
N ILE A 190 -8.95 9.66 5.76
CA ILE A 190 -8.11 8.66 6.43
C ILE A 190 -7.19 9.35 7.45
N LYS A 191 -6.49 10.43 7.04
CA LYS A 191 -5.61 11.19 7.93
C LYS A 191 -6.35 11.82 9.10
N GLU A 192 -7.53 12.38 8.85
CA GLU A 192 -8.40 12.97 9.88
C GLU A 192 -8.79 11.93 10.93
N VAL A 193 -9.34 10.78 10.51
CA VAL A 193 -9.81 9.74 11.43
C VAL A 193 -8.65 9.09 12.20
N ILE A 194 -7.49 8.87 11.56
CA ILE A 194 -6.30 8.38 12.27
C ILE A 194 -5.82 9.40 13.30
N ARG A 195 -5.95 10.69 13.03
CA ARG A 195 -5.56 11.75 13.97
C ARG A 195 -6.50 11.82 15.18
N GLU A 196 -7.80 11.72 14.93
CA GLU A 196 -8.82 11.86 15.98
C GLU A 196 -8.94 10.60 16.84
N GLU A 197 -9.02 9.43 16.20
CA GLU A 197 -9.29 8.14 16.83
C GLU A 197 -8.33 7.05 16.33
N PRO A 198 -7.01 7.18 16.60
CA PRO A 198 -5.98 6.36 15.97
C PRO A 198 -6.18 4.86 16.18
N TYR A 199 -6.38 4.42 17.41
CA TYR A 199 -6.54 3.01 17.75
C TYR A 199 -7.89 2.46 17.29
N GLN A 200 -8.96 3.23 17.48
CA GLN A 200 -10.29 2.82 17.04
C GLN A 200 -10.36 2.69 15.52
N CYS A 201 -9.65 3.56 14.79
CA CYS A 201 -9.55 3.49 13.34
C CYS A 201 -8.88 2.20 12.89
N LEU A 202 -7.68 1.88 13.42
CA LEU A 202 -6.86 0.77 12.95
C LEU A 202 -7.30 -0.59 13.50
N CYS A 203 -7.59 -0.70 14.81
CA CYS A 203 -7.96 -1.98 15.43
C CYS A 203 -9.31 -2.52 14.94
N ARG A 204 -10.19 -1.66 14.40
CA ARG A 204 -11.46 -2.08 13.78
C ARG A 204 -11.33 -2.50 12.31
N LEU A 205 -10.14 -2.38 11.73
CA LEU A 205 -9.86 -2.94 10.42
C LEU A 205 -9.54 -4.42 10.59
N GLY A 206 -10.36 -5.30 10.06
CA GLY A 206 -10.13 -6.75 10.21
C GLY A 206 -8.68 -7.15 9.88
N GLY A 207 -8.06 -7.93 10.77
CA GLY A 207 -6.68 -8.41 10.66
C GLY A 207 -5.60 -7.44 11.17
N ILE A 208 -5.97 -6.31 11.81
CA ILE A 208 -5.03 -5.44 12.50
C ILE A 208 -5.38 -5.45 13.99
N GLY A 209 -4.59 -6.19 14.77
CA GLY A 209 -4.69 -6.21 16.23
C GLY A 209 -3.96 -5.03 16.87
N PHE A 210 -4.18 -4.85 18.18
CA PHE A 210 -3.57 -3.77 18.95
C PHE A 210 -2.04 -3.66 18.77
N LYS A 211 -1.29 -4.76 18.86
CA LYS A 211 0.18 -4.73 18.73
C LYS A 211 0.65 -4.14 17.40
N THR A 212 -0.01 -4.53 16.31
CA THR A 212 0.30 -4.01 14.97
C THR A 212 -0.09 -2.54 14.85
N ALA A 213 -1.30 -2.17 15.31
CA ALA A 213 -1.76 -0.80 15.30
C ALA A 213 -0.85 0.11 16.14
N ASP A 214 -0.46 -0.34 17.33
CA ASP A 214 0.42 0.42 18.24
C ASP A 214 1.78 0.68 17.60
N SER A 215 2.42 -0.33 17.03
CA SER A 215 3.70 -0.19 16.33
C SER A 215 3.63 0.81 15.17
N LEU A 216 2.58 0.74 14.35
CA LEU A 216 2.37 1.65 13.23
C LEU A 216 2.14 3.09 13.69
N LEU A 217 1.29 3.27 14.69
CA LEU A 217 0.94 4.60 15.22
C LEU A 217 2.12 5.27 15.93
N LEU A 218 2.89 4.51 16.72
CA LEU A 218 4.12 5.04 17.36
C LEU A 218 5.17 5.43 16.30
N THR A 219 5.26 4.70 15.21
CA THR A 219 6.16 5.05 14.10
C THR A 219 5.72 6.34 13.41
N LEU A 220 4.41 6.50 13.16
CA LEU A 220 3.83 7.74 12.62
C LEU A 220 4.05 8.95 13.57
N ASP A 221 3.87 8.75 14.86
CA ASP A 221 4.07 9.80 15.87
C ASP A 221 5.54 10.25 15.92
N LYS A 222 6.46 9.28 15.91
CA LYS A 222 7.91 9.56 15.89
C LYS A 222 8.30 10.33 14.62
N ASP A 223 7.86 9.87 13.46
CA ASP A 223 8.10 10.56 12.17
C ASP A 223 7.50 11.96 12.16
N GLY A 224 6.29 12.12 12.69
CA GLY A 224 5.64 13.42 12.84
C GLY A 224 6.44 14.40 13.69
N LYS A 225 6.90 13.98 14.87
CA LYS A 225 7.73 14.77 15.78
C LYS A 225 9.09 15.11 15.18
N GLU A 226 9.72 14.19 14.47
CA GLU A 226 11.00 14.39 13.80
C GLU A 226 10.88 15.36 12.62
N CYS A 227 9.86 15.22 11.79
CA CYS A 227 9.57 16.15 10.69
C CYS A 227 9.37 17.57 11.19
N GLN A 228 8.63 17.77 12.28
CA GLN A 228 8.44 19.10 12.88
C GLN A 228 9.75 19.72 13.36
N LYS A 229 10.61 18.96 14.06
CA LYS A 229 11.92 19.43 14.51
C LYS A 229 12.79 19.90 13.33
N ASN A 230 12.66 19.24 12.18
CA ASN A 230 13.46 19.52 10.99
C ASN A 230 12.77 20.53 10.03
N GLY A 231 11.65 21.16 10.42
CA GLY A 231 10.90 22.09 9.58
C GLY A 231 10.26 21.45 8.34
N LYS A 232 10.08 20.11 8.34
CA LYS A 232 9.45 19.36 7.26
C LYS A 232 7.98 19.11 7.56
N LYS A 233 7.16 19.03 6.51
CA LYS A 233 5.74 18.67 6.65
C LYS A 233 5.63 17.17 7.02
N PRO A 234 5.03 16.83 8.17
CA PRO A 234 4.79 15.42 8.54
C PRO A 234 3.67 14.80 7.71
N VAL A 235 3.68 13.47 7.59
CA VAL A 235 2.54 12.71 7.05
C VAL A 235 1.32 12.90 7.93
N LEU A 236 1.52 12.76 9.23
CA LEU A 236 0.51 12.96 10.25
C LEU A 236 1.13 13.61 11.50
N PHE A 237 0.34 14.38 12.20
CA PHE A 237 0.69 14.95 13.51
C PHE A 237 -0.51 14.83 14.45
N PHE A 238 -0.33 14.18 15.59
CA PHE A 238 -1.43 13.85 16.50
C PHE A 238 -1.89 15.03 17.33
N GLY A 239 -1.06 16.02 17.58
CA GLY A 239 -1.42 17.17 18.43
C GLY A 239 -1.51 16.86 19.94
N PHE A 240 -1.28 15.59 20.34
CA PHE A 240 -1.21 15.12 21.72
C PHE A 240 -0.09 14.07 21.85
N ASP A 241 0.28 13.73 23.08
CA ASP A 241 1.27 12.67 23.29
C ASP A 241 0.60 11.30 23.17
N LEU A 242 0.87 10.63 22.06
CA LEU A 242 0.29 9.33 21.77
C LEU A 242 0.70 8.27 22.79
N VAL A 243 1.95 8.33 23.29
CA VAL A 243 2.51 7.32 24.20
C VAL A 243 1.73 7.22 25.51
N THR A 244 1.30 8.38 26.05
CA THR A 244 0.55 8.48 27.31
C THR A 244 -0.94 8.70 27.11
N SER A 245 -1.43 8.59 25.87
CA SER A 245 -2.81 8.90 25.54
C SER A 245 -3.80 7.91 26.14
N TYR A 246 -4.99 8.43 26.51
CA TYR A 246 -6.12 7.61 26.94
C TYR A 246 -6.54 6.58 25.86
N GLN A 247 -6.51 6.97 24.58
CA GLN A 247 -6.88 6.08 23.48
C GLN A 247 -5.96 4.85 23.44
N ARG A 248 -4.65 5.05 23.63
CA ARG A 248 -3.67 3.95 23.69
C ARG A 248 -3.94 3.05 24.89
N ALA A 249 -4.10 3.64 26.07
CA ALA A 249 -4.38 2.89 27.30
C ALA A 249 -5.66 2.05 27.16
N LYS A 250 -6.74 2.67 26.67
CA LYS A 250 -8.00 1.98 26.43
C LYS A 250 -7.84 0.81 25.47
N ALA A 251 -7.23 1.02 24.31
CA ALA A 251 -7.04 -0.03 23.31
C ALA A 251 -6.16 -1.17 23.82
N CYS A 252 -5.16 -0.88 24.67
CA CYS A 252 -4.35 -1.87 25.34
C CYS A 252 -5.17 -2.72 26.31
N VAL A 253 -6.04 -2.09 27.12
CA VAL A 253 -6.93 -2.79 28.05
C VAL A 253 -7.92 -3.66 27.29
N ASP A 254 -8.58 -3.14 26.27
CA ASP A 254 -9.51 -3.90 25.43
C ASP A 254 -8.79 -5.15 24.84
N TYR A 255 -7.59 -4.98 24.30
CA TYR A 255 -6.78 -6.09 23.78
C TYR A 255 -6.45 -7.14 24.84
N LEU A 256 -6.05 -6.74 26.06
CA LEU A 256 -5.72 -7.65 27.15
C LEU A 256 -6.94 -8.41 27.65
N LEU A 257 -8.11 -7.77 27.65
CA LEU A 257 -9.37 -8.41 28.01
C LEU A 257 -9.75 -9.46 26.96
N ASP A 258 -9.66 -9.13 25.68
CA ASP A 258 -9.93 -10.06 24.57
C ASP A 258 -8.96 -11.27 24.61
N GLU A 259 -7.65 -11.05 24.85
CA GLU A 259 -6.68 -12.16 25.01
C GLU A 259 -7.03 -13.04 26.22
N ASN A 260 -7.42 -12.43 27.34
CA ASN A 260 -7.78 -13.16 28.55
C ASN A 260 -9.04 -14.02 28.35
N GLU A 261 -10.05 -13.47 27.67
CA GLU A 261 -11.28 -14.18 27.31
C GLU A 261 -10.98 -15.34 26.33
N ASN A 262 -10.16 -15.11 25.32
CA ASN A 262 -9.74 -16.14 24.36
C ASN A 262 -8.97 -17.30 25.04
N ASN A 263 -8.31 -17.03 26.16
CA ASN A 263 -7.66 -18.05 26.99
C ASN A 263 -8.63 -18.74 27.98
N GLY A 264 -9.93 -18.47 27.90
CA GLY A 264 -10.97 -19.09 28.71
C GLY A 264 -11.11 -18.52 30.12
N ASN A 265 -10.54 -17.35 30.39
CA ASN A 265 -10.66 -16.69 31.69
C ASN A 265 -11.80 -15.67 31.67
N THR A 266 -12.58 -15.63 32.74
CA THR A 266 -13.72 -14.70 32.91
C THR A 266 -13.35 -13.44 33.71
N TYR A 267 -12.11 -13.34 34.18
CA TYR A 267 -11.63 -12.18 34.97
C TYR A 267 -10.14 -11.96 34.74
N MET A 268 -9.70 -10.76 34.96
CA MET A 268 -8.28 -10.37 34.92
C MET A 268 -7.94 -9.64 36.23
N LEU A 269 -6.84 -10.05 36.88
CA LEU A 269 -6.31 -9.34 38.05
C LEU A 269 -5.57 -8.08 37.55
N LEU A 270 -6.09 -6.90 37.93
CA LEU A 270 -5.39 -5.64 37.76
C LEU A 270 -4.41 -5.49 38.94
N VAL A 271 -3.14 -5.65 38.71
CA VAL A 271 -2.10 -5.30 39.69
C VAL A 271 -1.75 -3.82 39.40
N ILE A 272 -2.15 -2.94 40.29
CA ILE A 272 -1.84 -1.51 40.27
C ILE A 272 -0.47 -1.29 40.92
#